data_79d733f595309c8b5b3e09bbb2cd73c5
#
_entry.id   79d733f595309c8b5b3e09bbb2cd73c5
#
_cell.length_a   1.000
_cell.length_b   1.000
_cell.length_c   1.000
_cell.angle_alpha   90.00
_cell.angle_beta   90.00
_cell.angle_gamma   90.00
#
_symmetry.space_group_name_H-M   'P 1'
#
loop_
_entity.id
_entity.type
_entity.pdbx_description
1 polymer ?
#
loop_
_entity_poly.entity_id
_entity_poly.type
_entity_poly.pdbx_seq_one_letter_code
_entity_poly.pdbx_strand_id
1 'polypeptide(L)'
;MLGGDKKSAASGVHKAPSERSSPLDPLLSSPRPSSLVLCAVLATLMLAASLTVYFLSVHTLFGQEFDEVVWEGFYPLFSKKAPYLVFLPNLFTTEGFIISLICIMGLAGFVWAMARKKFGLALQMFCFAVVAGVSSTLWKHLTPRPDLLSRTRVLNTSPSGHSTAMLIACLLLLMGCAPSSRAWIAVLDWVLASILGISLVIERWHRPSDVVTAFFFVTSISLYSLIFTRKSRMDEAGKRRSRPWLQVLCTLMIVLSIFGLAWGFYLVFQVSPGVQFNAMWIQKPACLASSLLISSSAMLGIGLFGMMHQLTSSPLSPVGLIGPPPRPRSQRRKKKEEEKESEQRIKIG
;
A
#
# COMPACT_ATOMS: atom_id res chain seq x y z
N MET A 1 -22.90 37.01 -80.70
CA MET A 1 -24.09 36.99 -79.78
C MET A 1 -23.76 36.28 -78.52
N LEU A 2 -23.87 37.05 -77.43
CA LEU A 2 -24.09 36.63 -76.03
C LEU A 2 -23.17 35.51 -75.46
N GLY A 3 -22.21 35.74 -74.61
CA GLY A 3 -22.26 36.60 -73.43
C GLY A 3 -22.66 35.75 -72.23
N GLY A 4 -21.73 35.33 -71.41
CA GLY A 4 -22.04 34.55 -70.20
C GLY A 4 -20.85 34.45 -69.26
N ASP A 5 -20.56 35.56 -68.54
CA ASP A 5 -19.66 35.58 -67.39
C ASP A 5 -20.12 34.64 -66.29
N LYS A 6 -19.30 33.67 -65.96
CA LYS A 6 -19.46 32.90 -64.70
C LYS A 6 -18.42 33.45 -63.70
N LYS A 7 -18.88 34.29 -62.81
CA LYS A 7 -18.17 34.64 -61.56
C LYS A 7 -17.94 33.42 -60.75
N SER A 8 -16.68 33.06 -60.57
CA SER A 8 -16.21 32.07 -59.59
C SER A 8 -16.34 32.67 -58.19
N ALA A 9 -17.27 32.17 -57.42
CA ALA A 9 -17.36 32.47 -55.98
C ALA A 9 -16.29 31.65 -55.25
N ALA A 10 -15.22 32.32 -54.83
CA ALA A 10 -14.24 31.76 -53.92
C ALA A 10 -14.90 31.56 -52.55
N SER A 11 -15.24 30.31 -52.21
CA SER A 11 -15.62 29.93 -50.86
C SER A 11 -14.43 30.07 -49.96
N GLY A 12 -14.39 31.13 -49.17
CA GLY A 12 -13.45 31.29 -48.05
C GLY A 12 -13.71 30.19 -47.02
N VAL A 13 -12.86 29.19 -47.06
CA VAL A 13 -12.77 28.22 -45.98
C VAL A 13 -12.23 28.98 -44.76
N HIS A 14 -13.13 29.41 -43.87
CA HIS A 14 -12.76 29.85 -42.53
C HIS A 14 -12.05 28.67 -41.85
N LYS A 15 -10.73 28.64 -41.88
CA LYS A 15 -9.94 27.82 -40.96
C LYS A 15 -10.39 28.17 -39.54
N ALA A 16 -11.07 27.22 -38.91
CA ALA A 16 -11.33 27.28 -37.49
C ALA A 16 -10.04 27.65 -36.74
N PRO A 17 -10.08 28.58 -35.77
CA PRO A 17 -8.88 28.97 -35.03
C PRO A 17 -8.29 27.69 -34.44
N SER A 18 -7.02 27.40 -34.78
CA SER A 18 -6.27 26.30 -34.20
C SER A 18 -6.49 26.33 -32.69
N GLU A 19 -7.06 25.25 -32.13
CA GLU A 19 -7.13 25.05 -30.69
C GLU A 19 -5.73 25.30 -30.12
N ARG A 20 -5.50 26.51 -29.62
CA ARG A 20 -4.33 26.79 -28.80
C ARG A 20 -4.43 25.81 -27.65
N SER A 21 -3.55 24.82 -27.63
CA SER A 21 -3.40 23.92 -26.55
C SER A 21 -3.40 24.75 -25.26
N SER A 22 -4.50 24.70 -24.52
CA SER A 22 -4.58 25.33 -23.20
C SER A 22 -3.39 24.84 -22.39
N PRO A 23 -2.62 25.72 -21.71
CA PRO A 23 -1.52 25.25 -20.89
C PRO A 23 -2.03 24.19 -19.98
N LEU A 24 -1.45 22.96 -20.07
CA LEU A 24 -1.83 21.81 -19.28
C LEU A 24 -1.88 22.23 -17.81
N ASP A 25 -3.02 22.00 -17.18
CA ASP A 25 -3.18 22.27 -15.74
C ASP A 25 -2.00 21.65 -14.99
N PRO A 26 -1.20 22.41 -14.23
CA PRO A 26 -0.04 21.88 -13.50
C PRO A 26 -0.38 20.67 -12.64
N LEU A 27 -1.64 20.57 -12.16
CA LEU A 27 -2.13 19.44 -11.37
C LEU A 27 -2.37 18.18 -12.20
N LEU A 28 -2.39 18.26 -13.53
CA LEU A 28 -2.40 17.09 -14.41
C LEU A 28 -1.02 16.47 -14.59
N SER A 29 0.03 17.19 -14.20
CA SER A 29 1.42 16.77 -14.36
C SER A 29 2.15 16.48 -13.05
N SER A 30 1.56 16.79 -11.89
CA SER A 30 2.15 16.56 -10.59
C SER A 30 1.09 16.14 -9.56
N PRO A 31 1.45 15.33 -8.54
CA PRO A 31 0.58 15.03 -7.42
C PRO A 31 0.21 16.29 -6.63
N ARG A 32 -0.93 16.26 -5.96
CA ARG A 32 -1.31 17.36 -5.05
C ARG A 32 -0.35 17.42 -3.86
N PRO A 33 0.11 18.62 -3.45
CA PRO A 33 0.95 18.75 -2.26
C PRO A 33 0.31 18.14 -1.00
N SER A 34 -1.00 18.28 -0.83
CA SER A 34 -1.74 17.68 0.29
C SER A 34 -1.66 16.15 0.30
N SER A 35 -1.67 15.49 -0.87
CA SER A 35 -1.50 14.03 -0.95
C SER A 35 -0.07 13.61 -0.57
N LEU A 36 0.94 14.41 -0.93
CA LEU A 36 2.33 14.13 -0.55
C LEU A 36 2.54 14.30 0.96
N VAL A 37 1.97 15.35 1.56
CA VAL A 37 1.97 15.56 3.02
C VAL A 37 1.27 14.40 3.72
N LEU A 38 0.12 13.97 3.21
CA LEU A 38 -0.60 12.83 3.78
C LEU A 38 0.21 11.54 3.69
N CYS A 39 0.92 11.29 2.57
CA CYS A 39 1.86 10.17 2.47
C CYS A 39 2.93 10.24 3.56
N ALA A 40 3.54 11.41 3.78
CA ALA A 40 4.57 11.60 4.80
C ALA A 40 4.03 11.32 6.22
N VAL A 41 2.85 11.87 6.54
CA VAL A 41 2.21 11.67 7.85
C VAL A 41 1.89 10.19 8.08
N LEU A 42 1.24 9.54 7.11
CA LEU A 42 0.90 8.11 7.21
C LEU A 42 2.16 7.24 7.28
N ALA A 43 3.19 7.56 6.50
CA ALA A 43 4.47 6.85 6.55
C ALA A 43 5.12 6.96 7.94
N THR A 44 5.13 8.15 8.54
CA THR A 44 5.65 8.37 9.89
C THR A 44 4.84 7.62 10.95
N LEU A 45 3.51 7.61 10.82
CA LEU A 45 2.65 6.83 11.72
C LEU A 45 2.90 5.32 11.61
N MET A 46 3.11 4.80 10.39
CA MET A 46 3.45 3.38 10.20
C MET A 46 4.84 3.04 10.74
N LEU A 47 5.81 3.95 10.61
CA LEU A 47 7.12 3.77 11.22
C LEU A 47 7.02 3.76 12.75
N ALA A 48 6.28 4.70 13.32
CA ALA A 48 6.04 4.75 14.76
C ALA A 48 5.34 3.47 15.26
N ALA A 49 4.32 2.97 14.54
CA ALA A 49 3.66 1.71 14.86
C ALA A 49 4.65 0.52 14.81
N SER A 50 5.50 0.46 13.78
CA SER A 50 6.54 -0.57 13.67
C SER A 50 7.50 -0.55 14.84
N LEU A 51 8.01 0.63 15.20
CA LEU A 51 8.90 0.82 16.36
C LEU A 51 8.19 0.46 17.67
N THR A 52 6.93 0.87 17.84
CA THR A 52 6.15 0.56 19.04
C THR A 52 5.96 -0.95 19.20
N VAL A 53 5.55 -1.65 18.16
CA VAL A 53 5.44 -3.12 18.20
C VAL A 53 6.77 -3.77 18.52
N TYR A 54 7.84 -3.33 17.86
CA TYR A 54 9.19 -3.84 18.12
C TYR A 54 9.59 -3.65 19.59
N PHE A 55 9.49 -2.42 20.13
CA PHE A 55 9.88 -2.16 21.51
C PHE A 55 9.03 -2.91 22.53
N LEU A 56 7.71 -2.93 22.36
CA LEU A 56 6.81 -3.63 23.27
C LEU A 56 7.00 -5.14 23.24
N SER A 57 7.32 -5.73 22.09
CA SER A 57 7.47 -7.19 21.97
C SER A 57 8.87 -7.68 22.28
N VAL A 58 9.91 -6.91 21.88
CA VAL A 58 11.30 -7.36 21.99
C VAL A 58 11.94 -6.91 23.32
N HIS A 59 11.57 -5.72 23.83
CA HIS A 59 12.20 -5.12 24.99
C HIS A 59 11.36 -5.18 26.28
N THR A 60 10.24 -5.89 26.29
CA THR A 60 9.45 -6.14 27.52
C THR A 60 9.33 -7.62 27.79
N LEU A 61 9.29 -8.00 29.08
CA LEU A 61 9.11 -9.37 29.51
C LEU A 61 7.78 -9.94 28.97
N PHE A 62 6.69 -9.19 29.15
CA PHE A 62 5.37 -9.57 28.66
C PHE A 62 5.36 -9.83 27.13
N GLY A 63 5.99 -8.94 26.34
CA GLY A 63 6.04 -9.10 24.89
C GLY A 63 6.78 -10.37 24.47
N GLN A 64 7.91 -10.69 25.13
CA GLN A 64 8.65 -11.92 24.84
C GLN A 64 7.88 -13.17 25.30
N GLU A 65 7.23 -13.14 26.46
CA GLU A 65 6.39 -14.24 26.95
C GLU A 65 5.19 -14.49 26.01
N PHE A 66 4.51 -13.43 25.57
CA PHE A 66 3.40 -13.54 24.62
C PHE A 66 3.84 -14.17 23.30
N ASP A 67 4.94 -13.67 22.71
CA ASP A 67 5.51 -14.24 21.49
C ASP A 67 5.85 -15.72 21.65
N GLU A 68 6.36 -16.13 22.82
CA GLU A 68 6.73 -17.51 23.09
C GLU A 68 5.51 -18.43 23.25
N VAL A 69 4.47 -17.96 23.95
CA VAL A 69 3.20 -18.69 24.05
C VAL A 69 2.61 -19.02 22.68
N VAL A 70 2.67 -18.05 21.75
CA VAL A 70 2.19 -18.29 20.38
C VAL A 70 3.13 -19.20 19.60
N TRP A 71 4.44 -18.99 19.71
CA TRP A 71 5.47 -19.81 19.10
C TRP A 71 5.34 -21.29 19.45
N GLU A 72 5.14 -21.59 20.72
CA GLU A 72 4.99 -22.99 21.19
C GLU A 72 3.61 -23.57 20.88
N GLY A 73 2.57 -22.76 21.01
CA GLY A 73 1.18 -23.22 20.98
C GLY A 73 0.52 -23.27 19.62
N PHE A 74 1.01 -22.53 18.61
CA PHE A 74 0.27 -22.35 17.37
C PHE A 74 0.19 -23.64 16.53
N TYR A 75 1.33 -24.28 16.25
CA TYR A 75 1.34 -25.50 15.44
C TYR A 75 0.51 -26.63 16.05
N PRO A 76 0.64 -26.98 17.36
CA PRO A 76 -0.20 -28.00 17.97
C PRO A 76 -1.69 -27.69 17.94
N LEU A 77 -2.04 -26.41 18.12
CA LEU A 77 -3.43 -25.97 18.04
C LEU A 77 -3.98 -26.09 16.61
N PHE A 78 -3.21 -25.63 15.62
CA PHE A 78 -3.59 -25.61 14.21
C PHE A 78 -3.74 -27.04 13.66
N SER A 79 -2.76 -27.91 13.90
CA SER A 79 -2.78 -29.31 13.45
C SER A 79 -3.92 -30.11 14.05
N LYS A 80 -4.31 -29.80 15.30
CA LYS A 80 -5.47 -30.43 15.96
C LYS A 80 -6.81 -29.93 15.43
N LYS A 81 -6.91 -28.64 15.08
CA LYS A 81 -8.17 -28.00 14.67
C LYS A 81 -8.45 -28.06 13.18
N ALA A 82 -7.41 -28.02 12.38
CA ALA A 82 -7.48 -27.99 10.92
C ALA A 82 -6.44 -28.91 10.29
N PRO A 83 -6.47 -30.23 10.57
CA PRO A 83 -5.44 -31.17 10.09
C PRO A 83 -5.32 -31.21 8.57
N TYR A 84 -6.41 -30.99 7.86
CA TYR A 84 -6.48 -30.94 6.39
C TYR A 84 -5.87 -29.68 5.80
N LEU A 85 -5.60 -28.64 6.60
CA LEU A 85 -4.95 -27.40 6.15
C LEU A 85 -3.47 -27.32 6.48
N VAL A 86 -2.88 -28.31 7.17
CA VAL A 86 -1.45 -28.31 7.58
C VAL A 86 -0.52 -28.24 6.36
N PHE A 87 -0.97 -28.69 5.19
CA PHE A 87 -0.20 -28.56 3.98
C PHE A 87 0.08 -27.10 3.55
N LEU A 88 -0.81 -26.14 3.91
CA LEU A 88 -0.65 -24.74 3.57
C LEU A 88 0.56 -24.09 4.26
N PRO A 89 0.70 -24.10 5.61
CA PRO A 89 1.90 -23.63 6.26
C PRO A 89 3.17 -24.28 5.70
N ASN A 90 3.17 -25.61 5.57
CA ASN A 90 4.31 -26.33 5.02
C ASN A 90 4.70 -25.88 3.61
N LEU A 91 3.71 -25.63 2.73
CA LEU A 91 3.95 -25.13 1.39
C LEU A 91 4.59 -23.71 1.45
N PHE A 92 3.99 -22.80 2.24
CA PHE A 92 4.44 -21.41 2.34
C PHE A 92 5.74 -21.24 3.12
N THR A 93 6.25 -22.28 3.80
CA THR A 93 7.56 -22.30 4.45
C THR A 93 8.58 -23.14 3.68
N THR A 94 8.21 -23.80 2.59
CA THR A 94 9.19 -24.42 1.68
C THR A 94 10.01 -23.32 1.00
N GLU A 95 11.34 -23.27 1.26
CA GLU A 95 12.22 -22.18 0.77
C GLU A 95 12.12 -21.97 -0.74
N GLY A 96 12.12 -23.03 -1.54
CA GLY A 96 11.98 -22.91 -2.98
C GLY A 96 10.65 -22.29 -3.40
N PHE A 97 9.54 -22.62 -2.74
CA PHE A 97 8.23 -22.08 -3.06
C PHE A 97 8.12 -20.60 -2.67
N ILE A 98 8.51 -20.23 -1.45
CA ILE A 98 8.41 -18.84 -0.98
C ILE A 98 9.29 -17.90 -1.80
N ILE A 99 10.53 -18.29 -2.09
CA ILE A 99 11.46 -17.49 -2.92
C ILE A 99 10.89 -17.34 -4.33
N SER A 100 10.43 -18.44 -4.94
CA SER A 100 9.82 -18.41 -6.27
C SER A 100 8.59 -17.50 -6.32
N LEU A 101 7.70 -17.58 -5.35
CA LEU A 101 6.50 -16.76 -5.27
C LEU A 101 6.85 -15.27 -5.17
N ILE A 102 7.75 -14.90 -4.26
CA ILE A 102 8.22 -13.52 -4.07
C ILE A 102 8.87 -12.98 -5.36
N CYS A 103 9.75 -13.78 -5.98
CA CYS A 103 10.40 -13.39 -7.22
C CYS A 103 9.40 -13.22 -8.37
N ILE A 104 8.46 -14.15 -8.55
CA ILE A 104 7.45 -14.09 -9.60
C ILE A 104 6.59 -12.83 -9.42
N MET A 105 6.10 -12.54 -8.21
CA MET A 105 5.27 -11.36 -7.94
C MET A 105 6.04 -10.06 -8.17
N GLY A 106 7.24 -9.95 -7.63
CA GLY A 106 8.09 -8.77 -7.78
C GLY A 106 8.45 -8.52 -9.25
N LEU A 107 8.91 -9.57 -9.96
CA LEU A 107 9.25 -9.48 -11.39
C LEU A 107 8.01 -9.18 -12.25
N ALA A 108 6.85 -9.78 -11.96
CA ALA A 108 5.63 -9.48 -12.69
C ALA A 108 5.26 -7.99 -12.60
N GLY A 109 5.39 -7.37 -11.41
CA GLY A 109 5.22 -5.93 -11.24
C GLY A 109 6.18 -5.12 -12.11
N PHE A 110 7.48 -5.45 -12.11
CA PHE A 110 8.49 -4.79 -12.94
C PHE A 110 8.22 -4.96 -14.44
N VAL A 111 7.99 -6.18 -14.89
CA VAL A 111 7.71 -6.50 -16.29
C VAL A 111 6.47 -5.73 -16.76
N TRP A 112 5.45 -5.67 -15.92
CA TRP A 112 4.21 -4.92 -16.25
C TRP A 112 4.45 -3.41 -16.36
N ALA A 113 5.25 -2.83 -15.45
CA ALA A 113 5.64 -1.41 -15.53
C ALA A 113 6.48 -1.13 -16.79
N MET A 114 7.42 -2.01 -17.14
CA MET A 114 8.26 -1.91 -18.34
C MET A 114 7.45 -2.06 -19.64
N ALA A 115 6.55 -3.04 -19.70
CA ALA A 115 5.64 -3.24 -20.85
C ALA A 115 4.77 -2.00 -21.11
N ARG A 116 4.42 -1.27 -20.06
CA ARG A 116 3.71 0.02 -20.13
C ARG A 116 4.64 1.20 -20.42
N LYS A 117 5.91 0.98 -20.68
CA LYS A 117 6.95 2.00 -20.92
C LYS A 117 7.08 3.02 -19.79
N LYS A 118 6.82 2.60 -18.53
CA LYS A 118 6.89 3.44 -17.33
C LYS A 118 8.25 3.32 -16.64
N PHE A 119 9.34 3.62 -17.33
CA PHE A 119 10.72 3.49 -16.81
C PHE A 119 10.95 4.25 -15.49
N GLY A 120 10.37 5.46 -15.36
CA GLY A 120 10.47 6.22 -14.11
C GLY A 120 9.78 5.54 -12.93
N LEU A 121 8.67 4.82 -13.18
CA LEU A 121 8.00 4.00 -12.17
C LEU A 121 8.86 2.78 -11.81
N ALA A 122 9.42 2.08 -12.81
CA ALA A 122 10.30 0.95 -12.58
C ALA A 122 11.52 1.32 -11.72
N LEU A 123 12.14 2.48 -11.98
CA LEU A 123 13.23 3.01 -11.14
C LEU A 123 12.76 3.27 -9.69
N GLN A 124 11.58 3.87 -9.51
CA GLN A 124 11.00 4.09 -8.18
C GLN A 124 10.75 2.76 -7.44
N MET A 125 10.21 1.76 -8.14
CA MET A 125 9.98 0.40 -7.62
C MET A 125 11.30 -0.25 -7.18
N PHE A 126 12.34 -0.13 -8.00
CA PHE A 126 13.68 -0.63 -7.67
C PHE A 126 14.25 0.05 -6.42
N CYS A 127 14.24 1.40 -6.38
CA CYS A 127 14.72 2.14 -5.21
C CYS A 127 13.94 1.77 -3.94
N PHE A 128 12.61 1.64 -4.04
CA PHE A 128 11.78 1.20 -2.92
C PHE A 128 12.19 -0.19 -2.41
N ALA A 129 12.34 -1.17 -3.31
CA ALA A 129 12.70 -2.53 -2.93
C ALA A 129 14.08 -2.59 -2.26
N VAL A 130 15.07 -1.88 -2.82
CA VAL A 130 16.42 -1.83 -2.26
C VAL A 130 16.42 -1.16 -0.89
N VAL A 131 15.78 0.01 -0.75
CA VAL A 131 15.74 0.75 0.52
C VAL A 131 15.02 -0.08 1.58
N ALA A 132 13.86 -0.67 1.27
CA ALA A 132 13.10 -1.47 2.24
C ALA A 132 13.86 -2.74 2.65
N GLY A 133 14.48 -3.45 1.70
CA GLY A 133 15.24 -4.67 1.98
C GLY A 133 16.50 -4.39 2.79
N VAL A 134 17.31 -3.42 2.36
CA VAL A 134 18.56 -3.06 3.04
C VAL A 134 18.29 -2.51 4.44
N SER A 135 17.35 -1.58 4.59
CA SER A 135 17.05 -1.00 5.90
C SER A 135 16.44 -2.01 6.88
N SER A 136 15.63 -2.98 6.41
CA SER A 136 15.14 -4.08 7.24
C SER A 136 16.29 -4.98 7.71
N THR A 137 17.24 -5.28 6.85
CA THR A 137 18.43 -6.07 7.19
C THR A 137 19.32 -5.32 8.18
N LEU A 138 19.58 -4.03 7.94
CA LEU A 138 20.34 -3.19 8.86
C LEU A 138 19.68 -3.10 10.24
N TRP A 139 18.36 -2.91 10.29
CA TRP A 139 17.62 -2.90 11.55
C TRP A 139 17.91 -4.17 12.35
N LYS A 140 17.74 -5.34 11.73
CA LYS A 140 17.99 -6.62 12.39
C LYS A 140 19.40 -6.76 12.96
N HIS A 141 20.41 -6.27 12.26
CA HIS A 141 21.80 -6.36 12.70
C HIS A 141 22.20 -5.30 13.74
N LEU A 142 21.60 -4.11 13.66
CA LEU A 142 21.94 -2.99 14.55
C LEU A 142 21.20 -3.01 15.88
N THR A 143 20.09 -3.76 15.98
CA THR A 143 19.26 -3.80 17.19
C THR A 143 19.35 -5.17 17.85
N PRO A 144 20.07 -5.30 18.97
CA PRO A 144 20.15 -6.57 19.70
C PRO A 144 18.80 -6.87 20.38
N ARG A 145 18.46 -8.17 20.48
CA ARG A 145 17.34 -8.64 21.30
C ARG A 145 17.85 -8.98 22.70
N PRO A 146 17.39 -8.28 23.75
CA PRO A 146 17.74 -8.66 25.13
C PRO A 146 17.13 -10.01 25.47
N ASP A 147 17.88 -10.84 26.18
CA ASP A 147 17.35 -12.13 26.70
C ASP A 147 16.71 -11.88 28.08
N LEU A 148 15.39 -11.63 28.08
CA LEU A 148 14.63 -11.37 29.29
C LEU A 148 14.05 -12.66 29.92
N LEU A 149 14.07 -13.78 29.15
CA LEU A 149 13.53 -15.05 29.59
C LEU A 149 14.58 -16.03 30.09
N SER A 150 15.87 -15.59 30.16
CA SER A 150 17.02 -16.42 30.57
C SER A 150 17.14 -17.72 29.77
N ARG A 151 16.69 -17.71 28.52
CA ARG A 151 16.82 -18.81 27.56
C ARG A 151 18.07 -18.58 26.73
N THR A 152 18.70 -19.65 26.23
CA THR A 152 19.90 -19.60 25.39
C THR A 152 19.79 -18.52 24.31
N ARG A 153 20.88 -17.78 24.06
CA ARG A 153 21.01 -16.65 23.11
C ARG A 153 20.03 -16.70 21.96
N VAL A 154 19.02 -15.86 22.03
CA VAL A 154 18.04 -15.72 20.95
C VAL A 154 18.51 -14.61 20.02
N LEU A 155 18.88 -14.96 18.79
CA LEU A 155 19.18 -13.97 17.77
C LEU A 155 17.97 -13.07 17.53
N ASN A 156 18.22 -11.79 17.25
CA ASN A 156 17.13 -10.90 16.83
C ASN A 156 16.63 -11.31 15.46
N THR A 157 15.36 -11.75 15.39
CA THR A 157 14.67 -12.15 14.16
C THR A 157 13.76 -11.05 13.61
N SER A 158 13.63 -9.93 14.33
CA SER A 158 12.78 -8.79 13.97
C SER A 158 13.58 -7.69 13.24
N PRO A 159 12.99 -7.13 12.16
CA PRO A 159 11.79 -7.55 11.45
C PRO A 159 12.01 -8.83 10.60
N SER A 160 10.92 -9.57 10.35
CA SER A 160 10.97 -10.81 9.54
C SER A 160 11.40 -10.54 8.10
N GLY A 161 12.47 -11.19 7.63
CA GLY A 161 12.99 -11.02 6.27
C GLY A 161 12.02 -11.54 5.20
N HIS A 162 11.41 -12.72 5.41
CA HIS A 162 10.44 -13.30 4.49
C HIS A 162 9.17 -12.45 4.37
N SER A 163 8.66 -11.95 5.50
CA SER A 163 7.50 -11.05 5.52
C SER A 163 7.82 -9.70 4.86
N THR A 164 9.03 -9.16 5.08
CA THR A 164 9.53 -7.97 4.40
C THR A 164 9.56 -8.16 2.88
N ALA A 165 10.19 -9.24 2.41
CA ALA A 165 10.31 -9.53 0.98
C ALA A 165 8.95 -9.78 0.33
N MET A 166 8.05 -10.48 1.01
CA MET A 166 6.70 -10.73 0.52
C MET A 166 5.90 -9.45 0.37
N LEU A 167 5.87 -8.58 1.39
CA LEU A 167 5.12 -7.33 1.27
C LEU A 167 5.75 -6.39 0.23
N ILE A 168 7.07 -6.36 0.10
CA ILE A 168 7.73 -5.64 -1.00
C ILE A 168 7.21 -6.17 -2.35
N ALA A 169 7.20 -7.49 -2.58
CA ALA A 169 6.74 -8.09 -3.83
C ALA A 169 5.26 -7.78 -4.12
N CYS A 170 4.39 -7.85 -3.11
CA CYS A 170 2.99 -7.44 -3.20
C CYS A 170 2.86 -5.99 -3.67
N LEU A 171 3.58 -5.08 -3.01
CA LEU A 171 3.49 -3.66 -3.34
C LEU A 171 4.11 -3.33 -4.70
N LEU A 172 5.16 -4.04 -5.11
CA LEU A 172 5.71 -3.93 -6.48
C LEU A 172 4.68 -4.37 -7.52
N LEU A 173 3.99 -5.48 -7.28
CA LEU A 173 2.94 -5.96 -8.17
C LEU A 173 1.79 -4.94 -8.26
N LEU A 174 1.36 -4.39 -7.13
CA LEU A 174 0.31 -3.37 -7.07
C LEU A 174 0.71 -2.06 -7.75
N MET A 175 1.99 -1.64 -7.65
CA MET A 175 2.53 -0.47 -8.36
C MET A 175 2.57 -0.67 -9.87
N GLY A 176 3.09 -1.81 -10.31
CA GLY A 176 3.36 -2.11 -11.72
C GLY A 176 2.11 -2.44 -12.53
N CYS A 177 1.10 -3.05 -11.91
CA CYS A 177 -0.10 -3.53 -12.59
C CYS A 177 -0.93 -2.41 -13.24
N ALA A 178 -1.78 -2.81 -14.19
CA ALA A 178 -2.73 -1.88 -14.81
C ALA A 178 -3.71 -1.34 -13.77
N PRO A 179 -4.10 -0.05 -13.86
CA PRO A 179 -5.02 0.54 -12.89
C PRO A 179 -6.36 -0.20 -12.77
N SER A 180 -6.79 -0.94 -13.80
CA SER A 180 -8.02 -1.75 -13.79
C SER A 180 -7.92 -3.00 -12.91
N SER A 181 -6.72 -3.56 -12.75
CA SER A 181 -6.48 -4.79 -12.00
C SER A 181 -6.18 -4.55 -10.53
N ARG A 182 -5.87 -3.32 -10.12
CA ARG A 182 -5.39 -2.98 -8.77
C ARG A 182 -6.29 -3.47 -7.64
N ALA A 183 -7.61 -3.39 -7.82
CA ALA A 183 -8.53 -3.84 -6.79
C ALA A 183 -8.40 -5.34 -6.51
N TRP A 184 -8.34 -6.16 -7.56
CA TRP A 184 -8.16 -7.61 -7.42
C TRP A 184 -6.78 -7.98 -6.90
N ILE A 185 -5.75 -7.28 -7.39
CA ILE A 185 -4.37 -7.49 -6.92
C ILE A 185 -4.23 -7.11 -5.46
N ALA A 186 -4.85 -6.03 -4.99
CA ALA A 186 -4.82 -5.66 -3.58
C ALA A 186 -5.44 -6.75 -2.67
N VAL A 187 -6.53 -7.39 -3.11
CA VAL A 187 -7.12 -8.53 -2.37
C VAL A 187 -6.20 -9.74 -2.40
N LEU A 188 -5.63 -10.07 -3.56
CA LEU A 188 -4.69 -11.17 -3.71
C LEU A 188 -3.44 -10.97 -2.83
N ASP A 189 -2.85 -9.78 -2.88
CA ASP A 189 -1.68 -9.39 -2.10
C ASP A 189 -1.94 -9.53 -0.59
N TRP A 190 -3.11 -9.04 -0.11
CA TRP A 190 -3.50 -9.21 1.28
C TRP A 190 -3.62 -10.67 1.69
N VAL A 191 -4.30 -11.49 0.89
CA VAL A 191 -4.48 -12.92 1.17
C VAL A 191 -3.12 -13.63 1.23
N LEU A 192 -2.26 -13.40 0.24
CA LEU A 192 -0.95 -14.04 0.18
C LEU A 192 -0.03 -13.58 1.32
N ALA A 193 0.02 -12.27 1.62
CA ALA A 193 0.81 -11.75 2.73
C ALA A 193 0.32 -12.29 4.09
N SER A 194 -1.02 -12.41 4.26
CA SER A 194 -1.62 -12.96 5.47
C SER A 194 -1.31 -14.45 5.65
N ILE A 195 -1.51 -15.26 4.60
CA ILE A 195 -1.23 -16.70 4.65
C ILE A 195 0.25 -16.92 4.94
N LEU A 196 1.15 -16.23 4.23
CA LEU A 196 2.58 -16.36 4.48
C LEU A 196 2.94 -15.96 5.92
N GLY A 197 2.50 -14.78 6.37
CA GLY A 197 2.84 -14.28 7.71
C GLY A 197 2.38 -15.24 8.81
N ILE A 198 1.16 -15.78 8.69
CA ILE A 198 0.61 -16.76 9.64
C ILE A 198 1.38 -18.09 9.54
N SER A 199 1.70 -18.56 8.32
CA SER A 199 2.46 -19.79 8.11
C SER A 199 3.85 -19.76 8.75
N LEU A 200 4.55 -18.62 8.64
CA LEU A 200 5.86 -18.43 9.28
C LEU A 200 5.81 -18.57 10.80
N VAL A 201 4.68 -18.16 11.41
CA VAL A 201 4.48 -18.31 12.86
C VAL A 201 4.09 -19.74 13.23
N ILE A 202 3.20 -20.39 12.46
CA ILE A 202 2.79 -21.77 12.68
C ILE A 202 4.00 -22.71 12.63
N GLU A 203 4.86 -22.55 11.62
CA GLU A 203 6.05 -23.38 11.42
C GLU A 203 7.27 -22.92 12.24
N ARG A 204 7.07 -21.97 13.16
CA ARG A 204 8.10 -21.48 14.08
C ARG A 204 9.34 -20.87 13.43
N TRP A 205 9.18 -20.27 12.25
CA TRP A 205 10.27 -19.54 11.60
C TRP A 205 10.43 -18.12 12.17
N HIS A 206 9.31 -17.51 12.55
CA HIS A 206 9.26 -16.14 13.07
C HIS A 206 8.22 -16.01 14.18
N ARG A 207 8.44 -15.05 15.06
CA ARG A 207 7.46 -14.65 16.07
C ARG A 207 6.39 -13.75 15.46
N PRO A 208 5.16 -13.70 16.03
CA PRO A 208 4.10 -12.81 15.52
C PRO A 208 4.54 -11.35 15.40
N SER A 209 5.24 -10.85 16.42
CA SER A 209 5.75 -9.48 16.44
C SER A 209 6.73 -9.17 15.33
N ASP A 210 7.59 -10.12 14.93
CA ASP A 210 8.55 -9.95 13.83
C ASP A 210 7.85 -9.70 12.50
N VAL A 211 6.72 -10.39 12.27
CA VAL A 211 5.91 -10.27 11.06
C VAL A 211 5.16 -8.95 11.03
N VAL A 212 4.50 -8.58 12.14
CA VAL A 212 3.74 -7.33 12.25
C VAL A 212 4.66 -6.12 12.10
N THR A 213 5.83 -6.15 12.77
CA THR A 213 6.87 -5.12 12.63
C THR A 213 7.31 -4.96 11.18
N ALA A 214 7.57 -6.08 10.48
CA ALA A 214 7.95 -6.05 9.06
C ALA A 214 6.88 -5.41 8.18
N PHE A 215 5.60 -5.73 8.38
CA PHE A 215 4.51 -5.18 7.58
C PHE A 215 4.35 -3.67 7.78
N PHE A 216 4.36 -3.18 9.01
CA PHE A 216 4.32 -1.73 9.27
C PHE A 216 5.54 -1.01 8.72
N PHE A 217 6.73 -1.60 8.87
CA PHE A 217 7.97 -1.02 8.39
C PHE A 217 8.01 -0.87 6.87
N VAL A 218 7.71 -1.94 6.13
CA VAL A 218 7.66 -1.90 4.65
C VAL A 218 6.58 -0.94 4.17
N THR A 219 5.41 -0.92 4.83
CA THR A 219 4.34 0.05 4.54
C THR A 219 4.83 1.49 4.69
N SER A 220 5.56 1.80 5.76
CA SER A 220 6.15 3.12 5.97
C SER A 220 7.05 3.53 4.80
N ILE A 221 8.02 2.69 4.43
CA ILE A 221 8.96 2.99 3.34
C ILE A 221 8.23 3.11 2.00
N SER A 222 7.21 2.28 1.76
CA SER A 222 6.41 2.35 0.54
C SER A 222 5.67 3.68 0.41
N LEU A 223 5.07 4.19 1.49
CA LEU A 223 4.39 5.47 1.53
C LEU A 223 5.37 6.64 1.36
N TYR A 224 6.57 6.57 1.97
CA TYR A 224 7.62 7.54 1.71
C TYR A 224 8.05 7.54 0.24
N SER A 225 8.12 6.37 -0.41
CA SER A 225 8.47 6.28 -1.82
C SER A 225 7.50 7.03 -2.73
N LEU A 226 6.21 7.11 -2.35
CA LEU A 226 5.18 7.81 -3.13
C LEU A 226 5.37 9.34 -3.15
N ILE A 227 6.09 9.91 -2.18
CA ILE A 227 6.43 11.35 -2.15
C ILE A 227 7.25 11.75 -3.38
N PHE A 228 8.05 10.82 -3.90
CA PHE A 228 8.88 11.04 -5.08
C PHE A 228 8.17 10.82 -6.41
N THR A 229 6.82 10.66 -6.40
CA THR A 229 6.04 10.49 -7.63
C THR A 229 6.10 11.77 -8.50
N ARG A 230 6.48 11.60 -9.76
CA ARG A 230 6.57 12.69 -10.76
C ARG A 230 5.74 12.32 -11.98
N LYS A 231 5.58 13.26 -12.93
CA LYS A 231 4.81 13.06 -14.18
C LYS A 231 5.15 11.74 -14.91
N SER A 232 6.42 11.39 -15.02
CA SER A 232 6.87 10.15 -15.69
C SER A 232 6.46 8.86 -14.96
N ARG A 233 6.05 8.98 -13.70
CA ARG A 233 5.65 7.84 -12.82
C ARG A 233 4.14 7.75 -12.66
N MET A 234 3.39 8.77 -13.10
CA MET A 234 1.93 8.76 -13.06
C MET A 234 1.36 7.83 -14.13
N ASP A 235 0.21 7.23 -13.84
CA ASP A 235 -0.43 6.26 -14.75
C ASP A 235 -0.92 6.92 -16.05
N GLU A 236 -1.65 8.00 -15.91
CA GLU A 236 -2.28 8.71 -17.02
C GLU A 236 -2.11 10.22 -16.81
N ALA A 237 -0.87 10.72 -17.04
CA ALA A 237 -0.60 12.14 -17.00
C ALA A 237 -1.47 12.88 -18.02
N GLY A 238 -2.16 13.92 -17.58
CA GLY A 238 -3.01 14.73 -18.44
C GLY A 238 -4.46 14.25 -18.59
N LYS A 239 -4.83 13.10 -18.04
CA LYS A 239 -6.21 12.57 -18.09
C LYS A 239 -6.82 12.46 -16.69
N ARG A 240 -8.09 12.84 -16.55
CA ARG A 240 -8.89 12.58 -15.35
C ARG A 240 -9.50 11.20 -15.45
N ARG A 241 -9.18 10.32 -14.52
CA ARG A 241 -9.77 8.99 -14.47
C ARG A 241 -10.16 8.63 -13.04
N SER A 242 -11.42 8.29 -12.84
CA SER A 242 -11.94 7.81 -11.57
C SER A 242 -11.91 6.29 -11.53
N ARG A 243 -11.59 5.73 -10.35
CA ARG A 243 -11.67 4.29 -10.09
C ARG A 243 -12.33 4.06 -8.73
N PRO A 244 -13.65 4.25 -8.66
CA PRO A 244 -14.39 4.22 -7.41
C PRO A 244 -14.23 2.88 -6.68
N TRP A 245 -14.22 1.76 -7.42
CA TRP A 245 -14.05 0.43 -6.83
C TRP A 245 -12.74 0.27 -6.05
N LEU A 246 -11.63 0.77 -6.57
CA LEU A 246 -10.36 0.71 -5.84
C LEU A 246 -10.43 1.56 -4.56
N GLN A 247 -11.03 2.75 -4.62
CA GLN A 247 -11.16 3.62 -3.45
C GLN A 247 -12.07 3.00 -2.39
N VAL A 248 -13.23 2.47 -2.80
CA VAL A 248 -14.15 1.78 -1.88
C VAL A 248 -13.45 0.57 -1.24
N LEU A 249 -12.80 -0.26 -2.04
CA LEU A 249 -12.08 -1.43 -1.53
C LEU A 249 -10.97 -1.03 -0.55
N CYS A 250 -10.10 -0.08 -0.91
CA CYS A 250 -9.04 0.36 0.00
C CYS A 250 -9.59 0.96 1.29
N THR A 251 -10.70 1.73 1.22
CA THR A 251 -11.37 2.25 2.41
C THR A 251 -11.90 1.13 3.29
N LEU A 252 -12.55 0.12 2.71
CA LEU A 252 -13.02 -1.04 3.45
C LEU A 252 -11.85 -1.80 4.09
N MET A 253 -10.76 -2.02 3.35
CA MET A 253 -9.56 -2.67 3.88
C MET A 253 -8.99 -1.89 5.07
N ILE A 254 -8.90 -0.57 4.99
CA ILE A 254 -8.41 0.28 6.08
C ILE A 254 -9.33 0.18 7.30
N VAL A 255 -10.65 0.31 7.12
CA VAL A 255 -11.61 0.25 8.22
C VAL A 255 -11.61 -1.12 8.90
N LEU A 256 -11.68 -2.19 8.11
CA LEU A 256 -11.64 -3.56 8.63
C LEU A 256 -10.32 -3.88 9.32
N SER A 257 -9.19 -3.37 8.79
CA SER A 257 -7.89 -3.57 9.42
C SER A 257 -7.76 -2.84 10.76
N ILE A 258 -8.27 -1.61 10.87
CA ILE A 258 -8.29 -0.88 12.14
C ILE A 258 -9.12 -1.65 13.17
N PHE A 259 -10.29 -2.14 12.77
CA PHE A 259 -11.12 -2.97 13.64
C PHE A 259 -10.40 -4.27 14.05
N GLY A 260 -9.79 -4.96 13.08
CA GLY A 260 -9.04 -6.20 13.35
C GLY A 260 -7.82 -5.99 14.24
N LEU A 261 -7.07 -4.88 14.05
CA LEU A 261 -5.98 -4.48 14.95
C LEU A 261 -6.49 -4.19 16.37
N ALA A 262 -7.56 -3.40 16.49
CA ALA A 262 -8.15 -3.08 17.78
C ALA A 262 -8.62 -4.34 18.52
N TRP A 263 -9.29 -5.25 17.80
CA TRP A 263 -9.73 -6.54 18.36
C TRP A 263 -8.53 -7.43 18.72
N GLY A 264 -7.51 -7.50 17.88
CA GLY A 264 -6.28 -8.24 18.16
C GLY A 264 -5.58 -7.73 19.42
N PHE A 265 -5.40 -6.41 19.56
CA PHE A 265 -4.84 -5.81 20.78
C PHE A 265 -5.72 -6.02 22.01
N TYR A 266 -7.03 -5.95 21.85
CA TYR A 266 -7.96 -6.29 22.94
C TYR A 266 -7.75 -7.72 23.44
N LEU A 267 -7.61 -8.69 22.53
CA LEU A 267 -7.33 -10.08 22.90
C LEU A 267 -5.95 -10.23 23.59
N VAL A 268 -4.91 -9.52 23.11
CA VAL A 268 -3.60 -9.49 23.78
C VAL A 268 -3.75 -8.97 25.21
N PHE A 269 -4.52 -7.92 25.42
CA PHE A 269 -4.80 -7.37 26.76
C PHE A 269 -5.55 -8.39 27.63
N GLN A 270 -6.55 -9.07 27.09
CA GLN A 270 -7.33 -10.09 27.82
C GLN A 270 -6.51 -11.30 28.25
N VAL A 271 -5.51 -11.71 27.47
CA VAL A 271 -4.65 -12.86 27.83
C VAL A 271 -3.51 -12.48 28.75
N SER A 272 -3.23 -11.19 28.95
CA SER A 272 -2.07 -10.73 29.72
C SER A 272 -1.94 -11.33 31.13
N PRO A 273 -3.01 -11.49 31.94
CA PRO A 273 -2.87 -12.15 33.25
C PRO A 273 -2.49 -13.62 33.12
N GLY A 274 -3.02 -14.30 32.10
CA GLY A 274 -2.73 -15.72 31.88
C GLY A 274 -1.31 -15.97 31.39
N VAL A 275 -0.70 -15.02 30.66
CA VAL A 275 0.69 -15.10 30.20
C VAL A 275 1.63 -15.15 31.40
N GLN A 276 1.43 -14.28 32.39
CA GLN A 276 2.25 -14.21 33.60
C GLN A 276 2.18 -15.50 34.42
N PHE A 277 1.04 -16.21 34.40
CA PHE A 277 0.83 -17.46 35.14
C PHE A 277 1.00 -18.73 34.28
N ASN A 278 1.46 -18.58 33.03
CA ASN A 278 1.60 -19.67 32.04
C ASN A 278 0.35 -20.57 31.93
N ALA A 279 -0.82 -19.95 31.92
CA ALA A 279 -2.11 -20.63 31.97
C ALA A 279 -2.44 -21.31 30.63
N MET A 280 -2.89 -22.56 30.62
CA MET A 280 -3.19 -23.31 29.39
C MET A 280 -4.32 -22.70 28.52
N TRP A 281 -5.24 -21.94 29.12
CA TRP A 281 -6.39 -21.35 28.41
C TRP A 281 -6.01 -20.22 27.43
N ILE A 282 -4.82 -19.60 27.62
CA ILE A 282 -4.41 -18.44 26.81
C ILE A 282 -4.00 -18.80 25.38
N GLN A 283 -3.59 -20.04 25.09
CA GLN A 283 -3.04 -20.42 23.79
C GLN A 283 -3.98 -20.09 22.64
N LYS A 284 -5.28 -20.46 22.75
CA LYS A 284 -6.25 -20.21 21.68
C LYS A 284 -6.45 -18.72 21.41
N PRO A 285 -6.79 -17.86 22.40
CA PRO A 285 -6.97 -16.45 22.16
C PRO A 285 -5.67 -15.74 21.75
N ALA A 286 -4.49 -16.17 22.23
CA ALA A 286 -3.20 -15.62 21.80
C ALA A 286 -2.89 -15.92 20.33
N CYS A 287 -3.14 -17.16 19.86
CA CYS A 287 -3.00 -17.51 18.45
C CYS A 287 -4.00 -16.76 17.56
N LEU A 288 -5.24 -16.59 18.02
CA LEU A 288 -6.24 -15.79 17.31
C LEU A 288 -5.83 -14.31 17.24
N ALA A 289 -5.39 -13.73 18.35
CA ALA A 289 -4.88 -12.36 18.40
C ALA A 289 -3.75 -12.16 17.41
N SER A 290 -2.76 -13.05 17.39
CA SER A 290 -1.62 -13.00 16.47
C SER A 290 -2.06 -13.10 15.00
N SER A 291 -2.99 -13.99 14.69
CA SER A 291 -3.54 -14.12 13.32
C SER A 291 -4.25 -12.84 12.87
N LEU A 292 -5.05 -12.24 13.76
CA LEU A 292 -5.73 -10.96 13.50
C LEU A 292 -4.74 -9.81 13.30
N LEU A 293 -3.73 -9.70 14.17
CA LEU A 293 -2.71 -8.65 14.08
C LEU A 293 -1.90 -8.77 12.78
N ILE A 294 -1.48 -9.97 12.41
CA ILE A 294 -0.73 -10.23 11.17
C ILE A 294 -1.59 -9.88 9.94
N SER A 295 -2.79 -10.45 9.84
CA SER A 295 -3.66 -10.23 8.68
C SER A 295 -4.10 -8.77 8.57
N SER A 296 -4.43 -8.12 9.69
CA SER A 296 -4.87 -6.73 9.70
C SER A 296 -3.72 -5.77 9.40
N SER A 297 -2.49 -6.03 9.85
CA SER A 297 -1.34 -5.19 9.51
C SER A 297 -0.99 -5.25 8.02
N ALA A 298 -1.05 -6.44 7.40
CA ALA A 298 -0.91 -6.61 5.95
C ALA A 298 -2.03 -5.86 5.20
N MET A 299 -3.29 -6.05 5.63
CA MET A 299 -4.46 -5.40 5.02
C MET A 299 -4.39 -3.88 5.12
N LEU A 300 -3.97 -3.34 6.27
CA LEU A 300 -3.79 -1.90 6.47
C LEU A 300 -2.70 -1.35 5.53
N GLY A 301 -1.56 -2.03 5.46
CA GLY A 301 -0.45 -1.61 4.61
C GLY A 301 -0.83 -1.56 3.14
N ILE A 302 -1.45 -2.61 2.63
CA ILE A 302 -1.88 -2.70 1.22
C ILE A 302 -3.00 -1.71 0.93
N GLY A 303 -3.98 -1.55 1.84
CA GLY A 303 -5.08 -0.60 1.70
C GLY A 303 -4.61 0.85 1.69
N LEU A 304 -3.75 1.25 2.64
CA LEU A 304 -3.16 2.59 2.69
C LEU A 304 -2.32 2.87 1.45
N PHE A 305 -1.44 1.93 1.08
CA PHE A 305 -0.61 2.09 -0.10
C PHE A 305 -1.46 2.20 -1.38
N GLY A 306 -2.44 1.32 -1.58
CA GLY A 306 -3.34 1.34 -2.75
C GLY A 306 -4.10 2.65 -2.87
N MET A 307 -4.65 3.17 -1.76
CA MET A 307 -5.33 4.47 -1.71
C MET A 307 -4.37 5.62 -2.05
N MET A 308 -3.21 5.70 -1.39
CA MET A 308 -2.25 6.78 -1.60
C MET A 308 -1.60 6.71 -2.98
N HIS A 309 -1.32 5.51 -3.49
CA HIS A 309 -0.84 5.32 -4.86
C HIS A 309 -1.87 5.82 -5.89
N GLN A 310 -3.16 5.57 -5.68
CA GLN A 310 -4.21 6.13 -6.53
C GLN A 310 -4.24 7.66 -6.47
N LEU A 311 -4.12 8.25 -5.29
CA LEU A 311 -4.14 9.71 -5.11
C LEU A 311 -2.90 10.42 -5.70
N THR A 312 -1.75 9.76 -5.72
CA THR A 312 -0.50 10.31 -6.26
C THR A 312 -0.33 10.06 -7.76
N SER A 313 -0.78 8.89 -8.26
CA SER A 313 -0.65 8.51 -9.67
C SER A 313 -1.78 9.00 -10.56
N SER A 314 -2.95 9.29 -9.98
CA SER A 314 -4.13 9.83 -10.68
C SER A 314 -4.82 10.90 -9.83
N PRO A 315 -4.17 12.03 -9.55
CA PRO A 315 -4.58 13.01 -8.54
C PRO A 315 -5.88 13.74 -8.84
N LEU A 316 -6.48 13.52 -10.01
CA LEU A 316 -7.69 14.22 -10.47
C LEU A 316 -8.89 13.29 -10.63
N SER A 317 -8.96 12.23 -9.84
CA SER A 317 -10.17 11.41 -9.79
C SER A 317 -11.38 12.29 -9.41
N PRO A 318 -12.49 12.28 -10.17
CA PRO A 318 -13.69 13.02 -9.82
C PRO A 318 -14.39 12.46 -8.58
N VAL A 319 -14.11 11.21 -8.21
CA VAL A 319 -14.63 10.56 -7.01
C VAL A 319 -13.47 10.30 -6.08
N GLY A 320 -13.24 11.18 -5.13
CA GLY A 320 -12.23 11.05 -4.08
C GLY A 320 -12.70 11.77 -2.83
N LEU A 321 -12.24 11.31 -1.67
CA LEU A 321 -12.46 11.96 -0.36
C LEU A 321 -12.03 13.44 -0.34
N ILE A 322 -11.13 13.80 -1.26
CA ILE A 322 -10.63 15.16 -1.47
C ILE A 322 -11.05 15.56 -2.87
N GLY A 323 -12.21 16.11 -3.04
CA GLY A 323 -12.82 16.52 -4.32
C GLY A 323 -11.87 17.05 -5.42
N PRO A 324 -12.34 17.39 -6.60
CA PRO A 324 -11.46 17.87 -7.68
C PRO A 324 -10.70 19.10 -7.20
N PRO A 325 -9.41 19.27 -7.62
CA PRO A 325 -8.63 20.44 -7.22
C PRO A 325 -9.32 21.71 -7.66
N PRO A 326 -9.19 22.79 -6.88
CA PRO A 326 -9.72 24.09 -7.29
C PRO A 326 -9.09 24.49 -8.63
N ARG A 327 -9.91 25.00 -9.55
CA ARG A 327 -9.40 25.48 -10.84
C ARG A 327 -8.31 26.53 -10.63
N PRO A 328 -7.22 26.53 -11.44
CA PRO A 328 -6.19 27.55 -11.35
C PRO A 328 -6.79 28.96 -11.40
N ARG A 329 -6.20 29.90 -10.67
CA ARG A 329 -6.69 31.28 -10.61
C ARG A 329 -6.89 31.91 -12.00
N SER A 330 -6.02 31.59 -12.96
CA SER A 330 -6.13 32.02 -14.35
C SER A 330 -7.42 31.56 -15.06
N GLN A 331 -7.84 30.33 -14.85
CA GLN A 331 -9.08 29.80 -15.43
C GLN A 331 -10.33 30.33 -14.72
N ARG A 332 -10.25 30.57 -13.40
CA ARG A 332 -11.34 31.24 -12.68
C ARG A 332 -11.56 32.67 -13.16
N ARG A 333 -10.48 33.37 -13.48
CA ARG A 333 -10.55 34.76 -13.96
C ARG A 333 -11.14 34.81 -15.37
N LYS A 334 -10.68 33.96 -16.29
CA LYS A 334 -11.23 33.86 -17.67
C LYS A 334 -12.73 33.51 -17.65
N LYS A 335 -13.14 32.54 -16.88
CA LYS A 335 -14.58 32.18 -16.78
C LYS A 335 -15.43 33.33 -16.24
N LYS A 336 -14.94 34.10 -15.26
CA LYS A 336 -15.64 35.26 -14.75
C LYS A 336 -15.68 36.43 -15.79
N GLU A 337 -14.65 36.54 -16.60
CA GLU A 337 -14.62 37.52 -17.69
C GLU A 337 -15.60 37.10 -18.81
N GLU A 338 -15.62 35.84 -19.21
CA GLU A 338 -16.60 35.28 -20.16
C GLU A 338 -18.04 35.37 -19.66
N GLU A 339 -18.30 35.09 -18.40
CA GLU A 339 -19.63 35.23 -17.77
C GLU A 339 -20.08 36.70 -17.78
N LYS A 340 -19.20 37.65 -17.46
CA LYS A 340 -19.51 39.09 -17.50
C LYS A 340 -19.77 39.59 -18.91
N GLU A 341 -19.00 39.12 -19.88
CA GLU A 341 -19.20 39.49 -21.31
C GLU A 341 -20.54 38.92 -21.83
N SER A 342 -20.91 37.71 -21.43
CA SER A 342 -22.19 37.13 -21.82
C SER A 342 -23.37 37.85 -21.15
N GLU A 343 -23.26 38.25 -19.89
CA GLU A 343 -24.28 39.07 -19.21
C GLU A 343 -24.43 40.47 -19.80
N GLN A 344 -23.32 41.08 -20.24
CA GLN A 344 -23.38 42.36 -20.95
C GLN A 344 -24.05 42.26 -22.31
N ARG A 345 -23.80 41.19 -23.06
CA ARG A 345 -24.45 40.95 -24.37
C ARG A 345 -25.95 40.77 -24.25
N ILE A 346 -26.43 40.12 -23.18
CA ILE A 346 -27.86 39.91 -22.92
C ILE A 346 -28.56 41.23 -22.48
N LYS A 347 -27.82 42.19 -21.91
CA LYS A 347 -28.38 43.48 -21.51
C LYS A 347 -28.46 44.54 -22.63
N ILE A 348 -27.77 44.30 -23.75
CA ILE A 348 -27.67 45.26 -24.89
C ILE A 348 -28.54 44.80 -26.06
N GLY A 349 -29.05 43.59 -26.09
CA GLY A 349 -30.00 43.05 -27.06
C GLY A 349 -31.41 42.99 -26.47
#